data_262122d5f5d80c907a1008fee428b680
#
_entry.id   262122d5f5d80c907a1008fee428b680
#
_cell.length_a   1.000
_cell.length_b   1.000
_cell.length_c   1.000
_cell.angle_alpha   90.00
_cell.angle_beta   90.00
_cell.angle_gamma   90.00
#
_symmetry.space_group_name_H-M   'P 1'
#
loop_
_entity.id
_entity.type
_entity.pdbx_description
1 polymer ?
#
loop_
_entity_poly.entity_id
_entity_poly.type
_entity_poly.pdbx_seq_one_letter_code
_entity_poly.pdbx_strand_id
1 'polypeptide(L)'
;MRTLFAQFVLIVAFVCATNVSAQNQKQFDVQLGTTLRNINSDDTASVVKGIDELKHMASQCPDAWLPAYYQALEALQYAVKFPNDSHSYAFLQAADRCIEALLANPGADKSEVLTLKGFYYTALIVQNPAEKGKLYYMDAIDNFKSAVSANPANPRPRLLLYIFFEQMSKVTGSPDMNSPKDLETIRQLLAGEHKTGLQPRWGKELLGYCGLK
;
A
#
# COMPACT_ATOMS: atom_id res chain seq x y z
N MET A 1 -10.87 46.32 30.35
CA MET A 1 -11.99 45.49 29.91
C MET A 1 -11.96 45.11 28.44
N ARG A 2 -11.62 46.03 27.51
CA ARG A 2 -11.57 45.69 26.03
C ARG A 2 -10.51 44.64 25.66
N THR A 3 -9.37 44.59 26.29
CA THR A 3 -8.28 43.61 25.99
C THR A 3 -8.58 42.21 26.46
N LEU A 4 -9.26 42.04 27.59
CA LEU A 4 -9.68 40.72 28.11
C LEU A 4 -10.77 40.07 27.23
N PHE A 5 -11.66 40.89 26.65
CA PHE A 5 -12.73 40.38 25.77
C PHE A 5 -12.14 39.88 24.43
N ALA A 6 -11.13 40.59 23.88
CA ALA A 6 -10.47 40.19 22.64
C ALA A 6 -9.68 38.89 22.80
N GLN A 7 -9.03 38.65 23.97
CA GLN A 7 -8.32 37.39 24.26
C GLN A 7 -9.30 36.22 24.42
N PHE A 8 -10.46 36.43 25.02
CA PHE A 8 -11.48 35.39 25.19
C PHE A 8 -12.10 34.96 23.87
N VAL A 9 -12.36 35.90 22.95
CA VAL A 9 -12.88 35.61 21.62
C VAL A 9 -11.87 34.85 20.78
N LEU A 10 -10.56 35.14 20.91
CA LEU A 10 -9.49 34.44 20.18
C LEU A 10 -9.32 33.00 20.68
N ILE A 11 -9.46 32.74 21.99
CA ILE A 11 -9.39 31.40 22.57
C ILE A 11 -10.60 30.57 22.15
N VAL A 12 -11.80 31.13 22.13
CA VAL A 12 -13.02 30.42 21.72
C VAL A 12 -12.97 30.09 20.21
N ALA A 13 -12.48 31.01 19.37
CA ALA A 13 -12.32 30.75 17.93
C ALA A 13 -11.30 29.65 17.64
N PHE A 14 -10.20 29.59 18.41
CA PHE A 14 -9.17 28.53 18.27
C PHE A 14 -9.71 27.15 18.70
N VAL A 15 -10.45 27.08 19.81
CA VAL A 15 -11.07 25.83 20.28
C VAL A 15 -12.14 25.33 19.30
N CYS A 16 -12.94 26.21 18.70
CA CYS A 16 -13.92 25.81 17.69
C CYS A 16 -13.25 25.28 16.42
N ALA A 17 -12.17 25.91 15.95
CA ALA A 17 -11.44 25.46 14.76
C ALA A 17 -10.79 24.06 14.94
N THR A 18 -10.24 23.80 16.12
CA THR A 18 -9.64 22.47 16.42
C THR A 18 -10.69 21.36 16.52
N ASN A 19 -11.88 21.65 17.04
CA ASN A 19 -12.96 20.66 17.12
C ASN A 19 -13.54 20.31 15.74
N VAL A 20 -13.67 21.26 14.84
CA VAL A 20 -14.14 21.04 13.46
C VAL A 20 -13.11 20.19 12.70
N SER A 21 -11.82 20.48 12.84
CA SER A 21 -10.74 19.67 12.23
C SER A 21 -10.72 18.23 12.74
N ALA A 22 -10.85 18.04 14.05
CA ALA A 22 -10.87 16.70 14.66
C ALA A 22 -12.10 15.89 14.24
N GLN A 23 -13.26 16.52 14.12
CA GLN A 23 -14.49 15.88 13.67
C GLN A 23 -14.40 15.47 12.18
N ASN A 24 -13.83 16.33 11.34
CA ASN A 24 -13.61 16.05 9.93
C ASN A 24 -12.61 14.88 9.75
N GLN A 25 -11.53 14.85 10.54
CA GLN A 25 -10.56 13.75 10.52
C GLN A 25 -11.22 12.44 10.93
N LYS A 26 -12.02 12.42 12.00
CA LYS A 26 -12.73 11.22 12.44
C LYS A 26 -13.71 10.71 11.37
N GLN A 27 -14.43 11.60 10.71
CA GLN A 27 -15.33 11.24 9.62
C GLN A 27 -14.59 10.66 8.42
N PHE A 28 -13.46 11.25 8.05
CA PHE A 28 -12.58 10.76 7.01
C PHE A 28 -12.06 9.34 7.33
N ASP A 29 -11.58 9.11 8.55
CA ASP A 29 -11.09 7.79 8.98
C ASP A 29 -12.20 6.74 8.96
N VAL A 30 -13.42 7.10 9.37
CA VAL A 30 -14.58 6.22 9.31
C VAL A 30 -14.92 5.86 7.85
N GLN A 31 -14.90 6.84 6.95
CA GLN A 31 -15.17 6.63 5.54
C GLN A 31 -14.12 5.72 4.91
N LEU A 32 -12.83 6.02 5.09
CA LEU A 32 -11.73 5.20 4.57
C LEU A 32 -11.84 3.76 5.09
N GLY A 33 -12.00 3.59 6.40
CA GLY A 33 -12.15 2.26 7.00
C GLY A 33 -13.39 1.50 6.50
N THR A 34 -14.46 2.20 6.14
CA THR A 34 -15.67 1.60 5.57
C THR A 34 -15.43 1.15 4.13
N THR A 35 -14.83 2.00 3.31
CA THR A 35 -14.45 1.65 1.93
C THR A 35 -13.57 0.41 1.91
N LEU A 36 -12.50 0.38 2.74
CA LEU A 36 -11.59 -0.77 2.79
C LEU A 36 -12.28 -2.08 3.21
N ARG A 37 -13.21 -2.04 4.16
CA ARG A 37 -13.96 -3.23 4.56
C ARG A 37 -14.94 -3.75 3.51
N ASN A 38 -15.42 -2.87 2.66
CA ASN A 38 -16.42 -3.18 1.65
C ASN A 38 -15.81 -3.73 0.35
N ILE A 39 -14.49 -3.61 0.16
CA ILE A 39 -13.82 -4.18 -1.01
C ILE A 39 -13.78 -5.70 -0.85
N ASN A 40 -14.44 -6.38 -1.79
CA ASN A 40 -14.34 -7.83 -1.94
C ASN A 40 -13.42 -8.15 -3.13
N SER A 41 -12.24 -8.67 -2.84
CA SER A 41 -11.20 -8.97 -3.85
C SER A 41 -11.59 -10.06 -4.86
N ASP A 42 -12.68 -10.79 -4.63
CA ASP A 42 -13.22 -11.81 -5.53
C ASP A 42 -14.32 -11.27 -6.45
N ASP A 43 -14.78 -10.04 -6.23
CA ASP A 43 -15.80 -9.36 -7.00
C ASP A 43 -15.22 -8.13 -7.72
N THR A 44 -15.06 -8.22 -9.03
CA THR A 44 -14.53 -7.13 -9.87
C THR A 44 -15.30 -5.82 -9.67
N ALA A 45 -16.64 -5.87 -9.63
CA ALA A 45 -17.44 -4.67 -9.46
C ALA A 45 -17.20 -4.00 -8.10
N SER A 46 -17.02 -4.79 -7.05
CA SER A 46 -16.65 -4.32 -5.72
C SER A 46 -15.28 -3.65 -5.70
N VAL A 47 -14.28 -4.26 -6.37
CA VAL A 47 -12.92 -3.69 -6.46
C VAL A 47 -12.92 -2.38 -7.26
N VAL A 48 -13.59 -2.33 -8.42
CA VAL A 48 -13.72 -1.11 -9.23
C VAL A 48 -14.31 0.02 -8.40
N LYS A 49 -15.44 -0.24 -7.72
CA LYS A 49 -16.11 0.73 -6.86
C LYS A 49 -15.19 1.22 -5.73
N GLY A 50 -14.50 0.31 -5.05
CA GLY A 50 -13.58 0.64 -3.97
C GLY A 50 -12.42 1.52 -4.44
N ILE A 51 -11.81 1.20 -5.59
CA ILE A 51 -10.75 2.00 -6.21
C ILE A 51 -11.24 3.41 -6.55
N ASP A 52 -12.46 3.55 -7.09
CA ASP A 52 -13.04 4.85 -7.41
C ASP A 52 -13.34 5.69 -6.14
N GLU A 53 -13.85 5.07 -5.08
CA GLU A 53 -14.05 5.73 -3.79
C GLU A 53 -12.73 6.21 -3.19
N LEU A 54 -11.68 5.38 -3.20
CA LEU A 54 -10.34 5.72 -2.73
C LEU A 54 -9.72 6.87 -3.53
N LYS A 55 -9.87 6.84 -4.86
CA LYS A 55 -9.46 7.92 -5.76
C LYS A 55 -10.15 9.24 -5.41
N HIS A 56 -11.47 9.19 -5.16
CA HIS A 56 -12.23 10.38 -4.78
C HIS A 56 -11.72 10.96 -3.45
N MET A 57 -11.50 10.10 -2.44
CA MET A 57 -10.94 10.51 -1.15
C MET A 57 -9.54 11.12 -1.28
N ALA A 58 -8.65 10.51 -2.08
CA ALA A 58 -7.32 11.05 -2.35
C ALA A 58 -7.37 12.44 -3.01
N SER A 59 -8.34 12.67 -3.90
CA SER A 59 -8.50 13.97 -4.57
C SER A 59 -9.04 15.05 -3.62
N GLN A 60 -9.86 14.68 -2.65
CA GLN A 60 -10.40 15.61 -1.65
C GLN A 60 -9.39 15.99 -0.55
N CYS A 61 -8.50 15.06 -0.21
CA CYS A 61 -7.52 15.23 0.86
C CYS A 61 -6.12 14.82 0.36
N PRO A 62 -5.46 15.61 -0.50
CA PRO A 62 -4.19 15.25 -1.13
C PRO A 62 -3.03 15.07 -0.13
N ASP A 63 -3.10 15.71 1.03
CA ASP A 63 -2.11 15.55 2.11
C ASP A 63 -2.25 14.20 2.85
N ALA A 64 -3.43 13.58 2.79
CA ALA A 64 -3.70 12.28 3.39
C ALA A 64 -3.23 11.16 2.45
N TRP A 65 -2.08 10.58 2.73
CA TRP A 65 -1.45 9.58 1.86
C TRP A 65 -2.17 8.22 1.79
N LEU A 66 -2.93 7.83 2.83
CA LEU A 66 -3.54 6.50 2.94
C LEU A 66 -4.54 6.17 1.82
N PRO A 67 -5.44 7.07 1.35
CA PRO A 67 -6.34 6.72 0.25
C PRO A 67 -5.59 6.39 -1.05
N ALA A 68 -4.58 7.18 -1.42
CA ALA A 68 -3.76 6.92 -2.59
C ALA A 68 -2.95 5.61 -2.44
N TYR A 69 -2.45 5.33 -1.24
CA TYR A 69 -1.76 4.09 -0.91
C TYR A 69 -2.67 2.87 -1.12
N TYR A 70 -3.87 2.88 -0.55
CA TYR A 70 -4.81 1.77 -0.69
C TYR A 70 -5.37 1.66 -2.10
N GLN A 71 -5.57 2.78 -2.80
CA GLN A 71 -5.93 2.75 -4.22
C GLN A 71 -4.88 2.00 -5.04
N ALA A 72 -3.59 2.30 -4.84
CA ALA A 72 -2.50 1.61 -5.52
C ALA A 72 -2.44 0.12 -5.11
N LEU A 73 -2.57 -0.19 -3.81
CA LEU A 73 -2.51 -1.55 -3.30
C LEU A 73 -3.61 -2.43 -3.91
N GLU A 74 -4.86 -1.99 -3.86
CA GLU A 74 -6.01 -2.74 -4.41
C GLU A 74 -5.88 -2.95 -5.93
N ALA A 75 -5.43 -1.91 -6.64
CA ALA A 75 -5.18 -1.97 -8.07
C ALA A 75 -4.08 -3.00 -8.42
N LEU A 76 -2.99 -3.04 -7.66
CA LEU A 76 -1.90 -4.00 -7.85
C LEU A 76 -2.31 -5.43 -7.52
N GLN A 77 -3.02 -5.62 -6.41
CA GLN A 77 -3.53 -6.94 -6.01
C GLN A 77 -4.48 -7.50 -7.08
N TYR A 78 -5.38 -6.67 -7.59
CA TYR A 78 -6.27 -7.07 -8.68
C TYR A 78 -5.49 -7.46 -9.93
N ALA A 79 -4.55 -6.62 -10.37
CA ALA A 79 -3.78 -6.86 -11.59
C ALA A 79 -2.92 -8.13 -11.52
N VAL A 80 -2.40 -8.49 -10.34
CA VAL A 80 -1.66 -9.74 -10.15
C VAL A 80 -2.59 -10.95 -10.12
N LYS A 81 -3.77 -10.81 -9.50
CA LYS A 81 -4.76 -11.89 -9.39
C LYS A 81 -5.44 -12.19 -10.71
N PHE A 82 -5.72 -11.16 -11.51
CA PHE A 82 -6.43 -11.26 -12.79
C PHE A 82 -5.63 -10.61 -13.94
N PRO A 83 -4.43 -11.14 -14.29
CA PRO A 83 -3.50 -10.46 -15.20
C PRO A 83 -4.08 -10.25 -16.62
N ASN A 84 -5.03 -11.07 -17.04
CA ASN A 84 -5.65 -11.00 -18.36
C ASN A 84 -7.01 -10.27 -18.37
N ASP A 85 -7.44 -9.73 -17.23
CA ASP A 85 -8.69 -8.97 -17.16
C ASP A 85 -8.54 -7.58 -17.80
N SER A 86 -9.62 -7.10 -18.41
CA SER A 86 -9.64 -5.83 -19.15
C SER A 86 -9.34 -4.60 -18.26
N HIS A 87 -9.62 -4.67 -16.95
CA HIS A 87 -9.33 -3.59 -16.00
C HIS A 87 -7.87 -3.54 -15.58
N SER A 88 -7.14 -4.66 -15.67
CA SER A 88 -5.79 -4.78 -15.08
C SER A 88 -4.80 -3.79 -15.64
N TYR A 89 -4.86 -3.49 -16.94
CA TYR A 89 -4.00 -2.46 -17.52
C TYR A 89 -4.29 -1.04 -16.97
N ALA A 90 -5.56 -0.67 -16.90
CA ALA A 90 -5.98 0.62 -16.35
C ALA A 90 -5.64 0.76 -14.86
N PHE A 91 -5.75 -0.34 -14.11
CA PHE A 91 -5.39 -0.39 -12.70
C PHE A 91 -3.88 -0.25 -12.49
N LEU A 92 -3.05 -0.89 -13.31
CA LEU A 92 -1.60 -0.68 -13.27
C LEU A 92 -1.21 0.77 -13.54
N GLN A 93 -1.84 1.43 -14.51
CA GLN A 93 -1.62 2.85 -14.77
C GLN A 93 -2.08 3.73 -13.59
N ALA A 94 -3.20 3.39 -12.96
CA ALA A 94 -3.68 4.11 -11.77
C ALA A 94 -2.71 3.94 -10.59
N ALA A 95 -2.23 2.71 -10.36
CA ALA A 95 -1.26 2.41 -9.31
C ALA A 95 0.05 3.19 -9.51
N ASP A 96 0.57 3.24 -10.74
CA ASP A 96 1.80 3.99 -11.04
C ASP A 96 1.65 5.48 -10.71
N ARG A 97 0.55 6.11 -11.14
CA ARG A 97 0.26 7.52 -10.81
C ARG A 97 0.15 7.76 -9.30
N CYS A 98 -0.50 6.85 -8.57
CA CYS A 98 -0.60 6.96 -7.11
C CYS A 98 0.79 6.84 -6.46
N ILE A 99 1.61 5.89 -6.89
CA ILE A 99 2.95 5.67 -6.36
C ILE A 99 3.84 6.90 -6.60
N GLU A 100 3.82 7.49 -7.81
CA GLU A 100 4.59 8.71 -8.09
C GLU A 100 4.14 9.90 -7.22
N ALA A 101 2.83 10.07 -7.03
CA ALA A 101 2.30 11.10 -6.13
C ALA A 101 2.71 10.85 -4.67
N LEU A 102 2.70 9.59 -4.21
CA LEU A 102 3.12 9.20 -2.86
C LEU A 102 4.62 9.39 -2.63
N LEU A 103 5.46 9.14 -3.64
CA LEU A 103 6.90 9.41 -3.55
C LEU A 103 7.21 10.89 -3.36
N ALA A 104 6.36 11.78 -3.87
CA ALA A 104 6.46 13.22 -3.70
C ALA A 104 5.81 13.73 -2.39
N ASN A 105 5.02 12.91 -1.69
CA ASN A 105 4.33 13.30 -0.45
C ASN A 105 5.23 13.08 0.78
N PRO A 106 5.68 14.14 1.48
CA PRO A 106 6.56 14.01 2.64
C PRO A 106 5.91 13.34 3.86
N GLY A 107 4.57 13.26 3.90
CA GLY A 107 3.81 12.59 4.96
C GLY A 107 3.65 11.08 4.74
N ALA A 108 3.97 10.58 3.54
CA ALA A 108 3.85 9.16 3.23
C ALA A 108 5.00 8.34 3.84
N ASP A 109 4.67 7.13 4.30
CA ASP A 109 5.70 6.18 4.76
C ASP A 109 6.53 5.69 3.57
N LYS A 110 7.78 6.12 3.49
CA LYS A 110 8.68 5.81 2.39
C LYS A 110 8.87 4.31 2.17
N SER A 111 8.93 3.51 3.24
CA SER A 111 9.06 2.06 3.12
C SER A 111 7.81 1.42 2.51
N GLU A 112 6.63 1.88 2.89
CA GLU A 112 5.37 1.42 2.31
C GLU A 112 5.27 1.79 0.82
N VAL A 113 5.64 3.03 0.46
CA VAL A 113 5.58 3.48 -0.94
C VAL A 113 6.57 2.73 -1.83
N LEU A 114 7.81 2.52 -1.37
CA LEU A 114 8.80 1.72 -2.09
C LEU A 114 8.38 0.24 -2.19
N THR A 115 7.65 -0.27 -1.18
CA THR A 115 7.05 -1.61 -1.26
C THR A 115 6.02 -1.70 -2.39
N LEU A 116 5.13 -0.70 -2.51
CA LEU A 116 4.20 -0.63 -3.64
C LEU A 116 4.92 -0.51 -4.98
N LYS A 117 6.04 0.25 -5.05
CA LYS A 117 6.83 0.38 -6.30
C LYS A 117 7.43 -0.96 -6.72
N GLY A 118 8.01 -1.73 -5.80
CA GLY A 118 8.48 -3.08 -6.07
C GLY A 118 7.35 -4.02 -6.49
N PHE A 119 6.18 -3.89 -5.86
CA PHE A 119 4.99 -4.67 -6.22
C PHE A 119 4.44 -4.29 -7.60
N TYR A 120 4.51 -3.02 -7.98
CA TYR A 120 4.15 -2.56 -9.33
C TYR A 120 5.01 -3.22 -10.41
N TYR A 121 6.33 -3.26 -10.24
CA TYR A 121 7.20 -3.96 -11.19
C TYR A 121 6.93 -5.46 -11.22
N THR A 122 6.63 -6.08 -10.07
CA THR A 122 6.18 -7.48 -10.01
C THR A 122 4.90 -7.67 -10.82
N ALA A 123 3.91 -6.79 -10.66
CA ALA A 123 2.66 -6.86 -11.39
C ALA A 123 2.86 -6.67 -12.92
N LEU A 124 3.76 -5.80 -13.35
CA LEU A 124 4.14 -5.67 -14.75
C LEU A 124 4.72 -6.98 -15.30
N ILE A 125 5.58 -7.66 -14.54
CA ILE A 125 6.16 -8.96 -14.93
C ILE A 125 5.06 -10.01 -15.05
N VAL A 126 4.13 -10.07 -14.10
CA VAL A 126 3.00 -11.02 -14.13
C VAL A 126 2.11 -10.85 -15.37
N GLN A 127 1.94 -9.61 -15.85
CA GLN A 127 1.18 -9.33 -17.09
C GLN A 127 1.81 -9.93 -18.34
N ASN A 128 3.12 -9.95 -18.45
CA ASN A 128 3.86 -10.51 -19.59
C ASN A 128 5.25 -10.96 -19.16
N PRO A 129 5.39 -12.16 -18.57
CA PRO A 129 6.66 -12.63 -18.01
C PRO A 129 7.78 -12.73 -19.03
N ALA A 130 7.46 -13.10 -20.29
CA ALA A 130 8.44 -13.32 -21.33
C ALA A 130 9.19 -12.02 -21.74
N GLU A 131 8.46 -10.93 -21.87
CA GLU A 131 8.99 -9.62 -22.25
C GLU A 131 9.43 -8.79 -21.05
N LYS A 132 8.56 -8.71 -20.03
CA LYS A 132 8.73 -7.78 -18.91
C LYS A 132 9.62 -8.35 -17.80
N GLY A 133 9.79 -9.67 -17.73
CA GLY A 133 10.64 -10.31 -16.74
C GLY A 133 12.06 -9.77 -16.79
N LYS A 134 12.70 -9.78 -17.96
CA LYS A 134 14.07 -9.26 -18.13
C LYS A 134 14.19 -7.75 -17.90
N LEU A 135 13.12 -7.00 -18.18
CA LEU A 135 13.14 -5.54 -18.07
C LEU A 135 13.01 -5.08 -16.62
N TYR A 136 12.15 -5.69 -15.84
CA TYR A 136 11.74 -5.16 -14.52
C TYR A 136 12.17 -6.02 -13.33
N TYR A 137 12.87 -7.16 -13.56
CA TYR A 137 13.32 -8.04 -12.49
C TYR A 137 14.16 -7.32 -11.43
N MET A 138 15.16 -6.57 -11.88
CA MET A 138 16.02 -5.82 -10.97
C MET A 138 15.32 -4.64 -10.33
N ASP A 139 14.43 -3.94 -11.06
CA ASP A 139 13.66 -2.85 -10.50
C ASP A 139 12.76 -3.30 -9.34
N ALA A 140 12.12 -4.47 -9.47
CA ALA A 140 11.32 -5.04 -8.38
C ALA A 140 12.19 -5.30 -7.13
N ILE A 141 13.33 -5.99 -7.30
CA ILE A 141 14.24 -6.33 -6.20
C ILE A 141 14.81 -5.08 -5.53
N ASP A 142 15.27 -4.10 -6.30
CA ASP A 142 15.93 -2.90 -5.79
C ASP A 142 14.95 -2.02 -5.00
N ASN A 143 13.70 -1.93 -5.44
CA ASN A 143 12.67 -1.22 -4.70
C ASN A 143 12.32 -1.93 -3.39
N PHE A 144 12.16 -3.26 -3.36
CA PHE A 144 11.96 -4.00 -2.11
C PHE A 144 13.14 -3.86 -1.15
N LYS A 145 14.38 -3.97 -1.63
CA LYS A 145 15.59 -3.77 -0.81
C LYS A 145 15.67 -2.34 -0.27
N SER A 146 15.35 -1.34 -1.09
CA SER A 146 15.29 0.05 -0.68
C SER A 146 14.21 0.30 0.38
N ALA A 147 13.05 -0.37 0.25
CA ALA A 147 11.98 -0.33 1.24
C ALA A 147 12.41 -0.93 2.59
N VAL A 148 13.12 -2.08 2.57
CA VAL A 148 13.72 -2.69 3.76
C VAL A 148 14.75 -1.75 4.41
N SER A 149 15.55 -1.08 3.60
CA SER A 149 16.56 -0.12 4.10
C SER A 149 15.91 1.12 4.72
N ALA A 150 14.78 1.59 4.15
CA ALA A 150 14.04 2.74 4.69
C ALA A 150 13.38 2.43 6.04
N ASN A 151 12.87 1.21 6.23
CA ASN A 151 12.32 0.74 7.50
C ASN A 151 12.54 -0.77 7.66
N PRO A 152 13.61 -1.22 8.36
CA PRO A 152 13.90 -2.63 8.56
C PRO A 152 12.82 -3.40 9.35
N ALA A 153 11.98 -2.70 10.11
CA ALA A 153 10.87 -3.29 10.87
C ALA A 153 9.59 -3.48 10.04
N ASN A 154 9.53 -2.95 8.82
CA ASN A 154 8.40 -3.20 7.93
C ASN A 154 8.47 -4.63 7.36
N PRO A 155 7.49 -5.52 7.65
CA PRO A 155 7.52 -6.89 7.15
C PRO A 155 7.22 -7.01 5.65
N ARG A 156 6.42 -6.09 5.09
CA ARG A 156 5.83 -6.20 3.75
C ARG A 156 6.83 -6.28 2.61
N PRO A 157 7.88 -5.43 2.55
CA PRO A 157 8.85 -5.54 1.46
C PRO A 157 9.66 -6.86 1.52
N ARG A 158 9.95 -7.37 2.72
CA ARG A 158 10.61 -8.68 2.87
C ARG A 158 9.70 -9.82 2.42
N LEU A 159 8.42 -9.76 2.79
CA LEU A 159 7.42 -10.74 2.41
C LEU A 159 7.23 -10.80 0.89
N LEU A 160 7.04 -9.64 0.25
CA LEU A 160 6.86 -9.59 -1.20
C LEU A 160 8.13 -10.00 -1.95
N LEU A 161 9.32 -9.64 -1.47
CA LEU A 161 10.58 -10.08 -2.06
C LEU A 161 10.76 -11.61 -1.92
N TYR A 162 10.37 -12.18 -0.76
CA TYR A 162 10.37 -13.61 -0.54
C TYR A 162 9.47 -14.34 -1.55
N ILE A 163 8.21 -13.89 -1.67
CA ILE A 163 7.24 -14.44 -2.63
C ILE A 163 7.77 -14.28 -4.06
N PHE A 164 8.35 -13.13 -4.38
CA PHE A 164 8.92 -12.86 -5.70
C PHE A 164 10.00 -13.86 -6.07
N PHE A 165 10.98 -14.11 -5.21
CA PHE A 165 12.04 -15.08 -5.47
C PHE A 165 11.51 -16.51 -5.59
N GLU A 166 10.58 -16.92 -4.73
CA GLU A 166 9.96 -18.24 -4.80
C GLU A 166 9.21 -18.45 -6.13
N GLN A 167 8.43 -17.44 -6.59
CA GLN A 167 7.71 -17.53 -7.86
C GLN A 167 8.66 -17.50 -9.06
N MET A 168 9.68 -16.64 -9.03
CA MET A 168 10.68 -16.60 -10.10
C MET A 168 11.45 -17.91 -10.21
N SER A 169 11.83 -18.54 -9.09
CA SER A 169 12.44 -19.87 -9.08
C SER A 169 11.56 -20.92 -9.77
N LYS A 170 10.24 -20.92 -9.47
CA LYS A 170 9.30 -21.85 -10.09
C LYS A 170 9.17 -21.64 -11.60
N VAL A 171 9.18 -20.39 -12.07
CA VAL A 171 9.02 -20.04 -13.49
C VAL A 171 10.27 -20.27 -14.30
N THR A 172 11.45 -19.95 -13.74
CA THR A 172 12.73 -19.99 -14.46
C THR A 172 13.50 -21.29 -14.26
N GLY A 173 13.14 -22.10 -13.28
CA GLY A 173 13.93 -23.27 -12.85
C GLY A 173 15.25 -22.92 -12.15
N SER A 174 15.47 -21.63 -11.85
CA SER A 174 16.65 -21.17 -11.11
C SER A 174 16.56 -21.53 -9.63
N PRO A 175 17.70 -21.65 -8.91
CA PRO A 175 17.67 -21.86 -7.47
C PRO A 175 16.86 -20.77 -6.75
N ASP A 176 16.08 -21.18 -5.74
CA ASP A 176 15.40 -20.24 -4.86
C ASP A 176 16.44 -19.47 -4.02
N MET A 177 16.35 -18.15 -4.03
CA MET A 177 17.26 -17.26 -3.30
C MET A 177 16.87 -17.07 -1.83
N ASN A 178 15.71 -17.60 -1.43
CA ASN A 178 15.21 -17.49 -0.07
C ASN A 178 15.88 -18.49 0.87
N SER A 179 16.01 -18.11 2.13
CA SER A 179 16.42 -19.01 3.22
C SER A 179 15.27 -19.22 4.22
N PRO A 180 15.27 -20.32 4.98
CA PRO A 180 14.32 -20.52 6.09
C PRO A 180 14.35 -19.39 7.12
N LYS A 181 15.50 -18.76 7.32
CA LYS A 181 15.69 -17.63 8.23
C LYS A 181 14.92 -16.37 7.75
N ASP A 182 14.81 -16.18 6.44
CA ASP A 182 14.07 -15.05 5.89
C ASP A 182 12.59 -15.16 6.24
N LEU A 183 11.99 -16.34 6.07
CA LEU A 183 10.60 -16.59 6.40
C LEU A 183 10.33 -16.43 7.92
N GLU A 184 11.23 -16.93 8.76
CA GLU A 184 11.12 -16.76 10.22
C GLU A 184 11.19 -15.27 10.61
N THR A 185 12.11 -14.52 10.02
CA THR A 185 12.21 -13.06 10.23
C THR A 185 10.92 -12.36 9.84
N ILE A 186 10.33 -12.71 8.68
CA ILE A 186 9.06 -12.14 8.22
C ILE A 186 7.93 -12.43 9.20
N ARG A 187 7.82 -13.69 9.68
CA ARG A 187 6.80 -14.09 10.68
C ARG A 187 6.92 -13.30 11.98
N GLN A 188 8.14 -13.14 12.49
CA GLN A 188 8.40 -12.37 13.71
C GLN A 188 8.03 -10.90 13.54
N LEU A 189 8.39 -10.28 12.43
CA LEU A 189 8.03 -8.89 12.13
C LEU A 189 6.51 -8.70 12.02
N LEU A 190 5.80 -9.60 11.32
CA LEU A 190 4.34 -9.56 11.21
C LEU A 190 3.65 -9.78 12.57
N ALA A 191 4.19 -10.66 13.42
CA ALA A 191 3.64 -10.90 14.74
C ALA A 191 3.87 -9.71 15.69
N GLY A 192 5.02 -9.05 15.59
CA GLY A 192 5.39 -7.90 16.41
C GLY A 192 4.84 -6.55 15.93
N GLU A 193 4.06 -6.53 14.84
CA GLU A 193 3.58 -5.27 14.28
C GLU A 193 2.46 -4.64 15.12
N HIS A 194 2.74 -3.44 15.67
CA HIS A 194 1.80 -2.66 16.48
C HIS A 194 1.44 -1.34 15.78
N LYS A 195 0.69 -1.44 14.68
CA LYS A 195 0.16 -0.24 13.98
C LYS A 195 -1.23 0.10 14.48
N THR A 196 -1.52 1.39 14.57
CA THR A 196 -2.82 1.91 15.03
C THR A 196 -3.61 2.50 13.86
N GLY A 197 -4.91 2.62 14.05
CA GLY A 197 -5.80 3.23 13.05
C GLY A 197 -5.83 2.46 11.74
N LEU A 198 -5.76 3.19 10.63
CA LEU A 198 -5.83 2.67 9.26
C LEU A 198 -4.46 2.50 8.59
N GLN A 199 -3.38 2.54 9.36
CA GLN A 199 -2.04 2.24 8.84
C GLN A 199 -1.97 0.83 8.23
N PRO A 200 -1.17 0.61 7.16
CA PRO A 200 -1.10 -0.69 6.49
C PRO A 200 -0.76 -1.84 7.46
N ARG A 201 -1.59 -2.88 7.48
CA ARG A 201 -1.44 -4.08 8.34
C ARG A 201 -1.67 -5.39 7.60
N TRP A 202 -1.66 -5.35 6.28
CA TRP A 202 -1.80 -6.52 5.42
C TRP A 202 -0.50 -7.36 5.37
N GLY A 203 -0.62 -8.57 4.87
CA GLY A 203 0.50 -9.46 4.59
C GLY A 203 0.46 -10.78 5.38
N LYS A 204 -0.24 -10.84 6.54
CA LYS A 204 -0.37 -12.09 7.29
C LYS A 204 -1.06 -13.19 6.49
N GLU A 205 -2.05 -12.82 5.70
CA GLU A 205 -2.81 -13.69 4.79
C GLU A 205 -1.93 -14.28 3.68
N LEU A 206 -0.85 -13.58 3.31
CA LEU A 206 0.08 -14.04 2.27
C LEU A 206 1.07 -15.10 2.77
N LEU A 207 1.20 -15.29 4.08
CA LEU A 207 2.08 -16.34 4.63
C LEU A 207 1.68 -17.75 4.19
N GLY A 208 0.40 -17.97 3.85
CA GLY A 208 -0.07 -19.22 3.29
C GLY A 208 0.53 -19.57 1.93
N TYR A 209 1.05 -18.59 1.21
CA TYR A 209 1.72 -18.78 -0.08
C TYR A 209 3.23 -19.04 0.06
N CYS A 210 3.80 -18.87 1.28
CA CYS A 210 5.22 -19.01 1.53
C CYS A 210 5.55 -20.41 2.08
N GLY A 211 6.55 -21.09 1.47
CA GLY A 211 7.09 -22.32 2.05
C GLY A 211 6.19 -23.57 1.89
N LEU A 212 5.21 -23.53 1.02
CA LEU A 212 4.48 -24.73 0.60
C LEU A 212 5.35 -25.50 -0.40
N LYS A 213 6.32 -26.25 0.13
CA LYS A 213 7.06 -27.29 -0.59
C LYS A 213 6.63 -28.65 -0.10
#